data_a6b4d62d7772ec3bacfd7d5b2da59d13
#
_entry.id   a6b4d62d7772ec3bacfd7d5b2da59d13
#
_cell.length_a   1.000
_cell.length_b   1.000
_cell.length_c   1.000
_cell.angle_alpha   90.00
_cell.angle_beta   90.00
_cell.angle_gamma   90.00
#
_symmetry.space_group_name_H-M   'P 1'
#
loop_
_entity.id
_entity.type
_entity.pdbx_description
1 polymer ?
#
loop_
_entity_poly.entity_id
_entity_poly.type
_entity_poly.pdbx_seq_one_letter_code
_entity_poly.pdbx_strand_id
1 'polypeptide(L)' 'FHNLSKDDFLMIVKNYFDHYQLDFNKHVEDLALKWIFARGNRTGRSAYQFFKDYCAKKRIKIS' A
#
# COMPACT_ATOMS: atom_id res chain seq x y z
N PHE A 1 -8.13 13.05 -13.79
CA PHE A 1 -7.53 12.05 -12.90
C PHE A 1 -8.54 10.98 -12.55
N HIS A 2 -8.12 9.76 -12.64
CA HIS A 2 -8.95 8.63 -12.28
C HIS A 2 -8.43 8.02 -10.99
N ASN A 3 -9.33 7.74 -10.07
CA ASN A 3 -8.97 6.92 -8.95
C ASN A 3 -8.72 5.50 -9.45
N LEU A 4 -7.71 4.87 -8.92
CA LEU A 4 -7.45 3.48 -9.24
C LEU A 4 -8.57 2.62 -8.68
N SER A 5 -8.84 1.50 -9.34
CA SER A 5 -9.73 0.52 -8.75
C SER A 5 -9.06 -0.09 -7.52
N LYS A 6 -9.86 -0.75 -6.68
CA LYS A 6 -9.33 -1.43 -5.52
C LYS A 6 -8.23 -2.41 -5.90
N ASP A 7 -8.48 -3.17 -6.96
CA ASP A 7 -7.51 -4.17 -7.42
C ASP A 7 -6.23 -3.52 -7.91
N ASP A 8 -6.35 -2.42 -8.67
CA ASP A 8 -5.18 -1.72 -9.17
C ASP A 8 -4.35 -1.14 -8.03
N PHE A 9 -5.02 -0.56 -7.04
CA PHE A 9 -4.35 -0.03 -5.86
C PHE A 9 -3.56 -1.13 -5.14
N LEU A 10 -4.21 -2.26 -4.92
CA LEU A 10 -3.57 -3.39 -4.24
C LEU A 10 -2.41 -3.94 -5.04
N MET A 11 -2.53 -3.95 -6.37
CA MET A 11 -1.45 -4.41 -7.23
C MET A 11 -0.22 -3.52 -7.07
N ILE A 12 -0.41 -2.21 -7.02
CA ILE A 12 0.71 -1.29 -6.84
C ILE A 12 1.36 -1.49 -5.47
N VAL A 13 0.55 -1.64 -4.43
CA VAL A 13 1.08 -1.89 -3.09
C VAL A 13 1.86 -3.20 -3.08
N LYS A 14 1.31 -4.24 -3.70
CA LYS A 14 1.98 -5.54 -3.76
C LYS A 14 3.31 -5.42 -4.47
N ASN A 15 3.37 -4.63 -5.55
CA ASN A 15 4.62 -4.43 -6.28
C ASN A 15 5.69 -3.79 -5.40
N TYR A 16 5.31 -2.82 -4.59
CA TYR A 16 6.26 -2.22 -3.65
C TYR A 16 6.74 -3.24 -2.63
N PHE A 17 5.83 -4.03 -2.09
CA PHE A 17 6.22 -5.04 -1.12
C PHE A 17 7.16 -6.07 -1.73
N ASP A 18 6.85 -6.50 -2.95
CA ASP A 18 7.67 -7.47 -3.65
C ASP A 18 9.05 -6.90 -3.96
N HIS A 19 9.11 -5.64 -4.36
CA HIS A 19 10.37 -4.97 -4.66
C HIS A 19 11.31 -4.93 -3.45
N TYR A 20 10.76 -4.77 -2.26
CA TYR A 20 11.54 -4.72 -1.03
C TYR A 20 11.54 -6.07 -0.31
N GLN A 21 11.07 -7.12 -0.97
CA GLN A 21 11.08 -8.48 -0.41
C GLN A 21 10.30 -8.58 0.90
N LEU A 22 9.19 -7.89 0.95
CA LEU A 22 8.29 -7.93 2.10
C LEU A 22 7.11 -8.83 1.80
N ASP A 23 6.60 -9.49 2.83
CA ASP A 23 5.43 -10.34 2.67
C ASP A 23 4.18 -9.51 2.47
N PHE A 24 3.41 -9.85 1.44
CA PHE A 24 2.13 -9.24 1.20
C PHE A 24 1.06 -10.30 1.37
N ASN A 25 0.38 -10.26 2.49
CA ASN A 25 -0.66 -11.24 2.81
C ASN A 25 -2.01 -10.54 2.97
N LYS A 26 -3.02 -11.33 3.31
CA LYS A 26 -4.37 -10.80 3.44
C LYS A 26 -4.46 -9.74 4.53
N HIS A 27 -3.70 -9.91 5.60
CA HIS A 27 -3.68 -8.92 6.68
C HIS A 27 -3.21 -7.56 6.17
N VAL A 28 -2.14 -7.56 5.37
CA VAL A 28 -1.63 -6.32 4.78
C VAL A 28 -2.64 -5.74 3.80
N GLU A 29 -3.28 -6.61 3.02
CA GLU A 29 -4.32 -6.18 2.10
C GLU A 29 -5.46 -5.46 2.84
N ASP A 30 -5.91 -6.04 3.95
CA ASP A 30 -6.96 -5.41 4.76
C ASP A 30 -6.50 -4.07 5.31
N LEU A 31 -5.28 -3.99 5.79
CA LEU A 31 -4.73 -2.73 6.28
C LEU A 31 -4.71 -1.67 5.17
N ALA A 32 -4.30 -2.06 3.98
CA ALA A 32 -4.25 -1.14 2.85
C ALA A 32 -5.64 -0.63 2.50
N LEU A 33 -6.62 -1.50 2.49
CA LEU A 33 -7.98 -1.12 2.18
C LEU A 33 -8.58 -0.18 3.22
N LYS A 34 -8.33 -0.47 4.49
CA LYS A 34 -8.78 0.40 5.57
C LYS A 34 -8.12 1.77 5.48
N TRP A 35 -6.84 1.78 5.18
CA TRP A 35 -6.07 3.01 5.08
C TRP A 35 -6.61 3.90 3.95
N ILE A 36 -6.83 3.30 2.78
CA ILE A 36 -7.27 4.06 1.62
C ILE A 36 -8.74 4.47 1.75
N PHE A 37 -9.54 3.66 2.44
CA PHE A 37 -10.93 4.00 2.70
C PHE A 37 -11.02 5.29 3.52
N ALA A 38 -10.15 5.42 4.52
CA ALA A 38 -10.11 6.62 5.35
C ALA A 38 -9.64 7.85 4.56
N ARG A 39 -8.78 7.63 3.57
CA ARG A 39 -8.25 8.73 2.75
C ARG A 39 -9.20 9.15 1.64
N GLY A 40 -9.93 8.19 1.09
CA GLY A 40 -10.87 8.48 0.02
C GLY A 40 -10.26 8.59 -1.37
N ASN A 41 -8.94 8.48 -1.50
CA ASN A 41 -8.23 8.57 -2.78
C ASN A 41 -7.43 7.31 -3.04
N ARG A 42 -7.59 6.76 -4.25
CA ARG A 42 -6.80 5.61 -4.67
C ARG A 42 -5.94 6.02 -5.85
N THR A 43 -4.70 6.37 -5.58
CA THR A 43 -3.74 6.78 -6.60
C THR A 43 -2.44 6.04 -6.36
N GLY A 44 -1.53 6.11 -7.34
CA GLY A 44 -0.21 5.53 -7.16
C GLY A 44 0.54 6.16 -6.00
N ARG A 45 0.33 7.46 -5.79
CA ARG A 45 0.94 8.15 -4.67
C ARG A 45 0.40 7.66 -3.34
N SER A 46 -0.90 7.39 -3.28
CA SER A 46 -1.52 6.85 -2.07
C SER A 46 -0.94 5.47 -1.74
N ALA A 47 -0.74 4.64 -2.75
CA ALA A 47 -0.16 3.33 -2.55
C ALA A 47 1.25 3.44 -1.96
N TYR A 48 2.05 4.35 -2.49
CA TYR A 48 3.40 4.57 -1.99
C TYR A 48 3.36 5.08 -0.55
N GLN A 49 2.47 6.01 -0.26
CA GLN A 49 2.34 6.56 1.09
C GLN A 49 1.94 5.49 2.09
N PHE A 50 1.01 4.62 1.71
CA PHE A 50 0.65 3.51 2.57
C PHE A 50 1.85 2.60 2.83
N PHE A 51 2.60 2.30 1.79
CA PHE A 51 3.77 1.47 1.91
C PHE A 51 4.77 2.07 2.90
N LYS A 52 5.04 3.37 2.77
CA LYS A 52 5.96 4.05 3.68
C LYS A 52 5.45 4.02 5.12
N ASP A 53 4.16 4.27 5.32
CA ASP A 53 3.57 4.21 6.65
C ASP A 53 3.70 2.83 7.26
N TYR A 54 3.44 1.80 6.46
CA TYR A 54 3.56 0.44 6.92
C TYR A 54 4.99 0.13 7.37
N CYS A 55 5.95 0.53 6.55
CA CYS A 55 7.36 0.30 6.87
C CYS A 55 7.77 1.04 8.14
N ALA A 56 7.29 2.26 8.31
CA ALA A 56 7.59 3.04 9.51
C ALA A 56 7.05 2.37 10.75
N LYS A 57 5.82 1.85 10.68
CA LYS A 57 5.22 1.16 11.83
C LYS A 57 5.96 -0.12 12.18
N LYS A 58 6.49 -0.80 11.19
CA LYS A 58 7.22 -2.05 11.39
C LYS A 58 8.71 -1.83 11.59
N ARG A 59 9.14 -0.57 11.54
CA ARG A 59 10.55 -0.19 11.67
C ARG A 59 11.40 -0.87 10.61
N ILE A 60 10.87 -1.01 9.41
CA ILE A 60 11.58 -1.55 8.28
C ILE A 60 12.31 -0.40 7.60
N LYS A 61 13.60 -0.58 7.39
CA LYS A 61 14.39 0.42 6.67
C LYS A 61 14.11 0.31 5.19
N ILE A 62 13.70 1.40 4.58
CA ILE A 62 13.64 1.52 3.14
C ILE A 62 14.56 2.67 2.76
N SER A 63 15.45 2.41 1.87
CA SER A 63 16.42 3.42 1.45
C SER A 63 16.18 3.83 0.01
#